data_0400dd0e52d99a8404bc08ef67b06e4b
#
_entry.id   0400dd0e52d99a8404bc08ef67b06e4b
#
_cell.length_a   1.000
_cell.length_b   1.000
_cell.length_c   1.000
_cell.angle_alpha   90.00
_cell.angle_beta   90.00
_cell.angle_gamma   90.00
#
_symmetry.space_group_name_H-M   'P 1'
#
loop_
_entity.id
_entity.type
_entity.pdbx_description
1 polymer ?
#
loop_
_entity_poly.entity_id
_entity_poly.type
_entity_poly.pdbx_seq_one_letter_code
_entity_poly.pdbx_strand_id
1 'polypeptide(L)'
;SRCVLNNLKCTNNRIRKKCGPKKIRDRTREAINNLSNKEDPKTNSFIPHFQLDKLQPCLETYQTWYYGIWPVLSISDLNMKITKRDVSAYALACALSAAILNQIDFISNNGTYCIPEDVKKLDFIGECIRARTFMNYQMTPTLETILTSFFLHVAEVNKGSKPAAIIYLREAITMAQIIGLHNESTYKLKPVAEAHRMRKIYFMLMVTERFMCIDDLIPVVLENSIKEFSLDDEQYSVLIDGFKELVKVFSIPLKAIFDRFIQMNDSISMPPETAGLLNKIQLELESICISPVAPDIQKANIIVSKYWMKALTWKITRKNNLLDDFVTTLCVKYPIELSEQFLGEIKSIPLRAFESNGPGVVFKLLLIATVLIDSINLSNDVSGYESLQRMFDLISKLKKTDMIIPRREYDRIKEALTKMEIDIFF
;
A
#
# COMPACT_ATOMS: atom_id res chain seq x y z
N SER A 1 40.02 19.25 -31.73
CA SER A 1 39.04 18.47 -32.48
C SER A 1 39.64 17.13 -32.89
N ARG A 2 38.84 16.09 -33.03
CA ARG A 2 39.26 14.72 -33.42
C ARG A 2 40.05 14.67 -34.77
N CYS A 3 39.85 15.67 -35.63
CA CYS A 3 40.57 15.79 -36.90
C CYS A 3 42.02 16.23 -36.71
N VAL A 4 42.32 17.03 -35.69
CA VAL A 4 43.72 17.47 -35.38
C VAL A 4 44.52 16.32 -34.76
N LEU A 5 43.88 15.47 -33.95
CA LEU A 5 44.52 14.29 -33.33
C LEU A 5 44.89 13.20 -34.33
N ASN A 6 44.21 13.16 -35.49
CA ASN A 6 44.44 12.14 -36.53
C ASN A 6 45.11 12.67 -37.81
N ASN A 7 45.73 13.83 -37.78
CA ASN A 7 46.40 14.48 -38.91
C ASN A 7 45.53 14.59 -40.19
N LEU A 8 44.22 14.74 -40.04
CA LEU A 8 43.28 14.86 -41.13
C LEU A 8 42.98 16.34 -41.42
N LYS A 9 43.02 16.75 -42.67
CA LYS A 9 42.60 18.08 -43.11
C LYS A 9 41.12 18.25 -42.78
N CYS A 10 40.81 19.21 -41.89
CA CYS A 10 39.44 19.51 -41.52
C CYS A 10 38.72 20.17 -42.70
N THR A 11 37.78 19.45 -43.34
CA THR A 11 37.00 19.95 -44.48
C THR A 11 35.80 20.79 -44.04
N ASN A 12 35.61 21.05 -42.74
CA ASN A 12 34.45 21.75 -42.19
C ASN A 12 34.81 23.21 -41.83
N ASN A 13 35.24 23.98 -42.82
CA ASN A 13 35.47 25.44 -42.70
C ASN A 13 34.17 26.26 -42.81
N ARG A 14 33.02 25.69 -42.50
CA ARG A 14 31.76 26.46 -42.45
C ARG A 14 31.74 27.34 -41.21
N ILE A 15 31.91 28.64 -41.41
CA ILE A 15 31.58 29.67 -40.45
C ILE A 15 30.09 29.50 -40.14
N ARG A 16 29.73 29.02 -38.93
CA ARG A 16 28.33 28.91 -38.49
C ARG A 16 27.74 30.31 -38.49
N LYS A 17 26.90 30.64 -39.47
CA LYS A 17 26.02 31.80 -39.40
C LYS A 17 25.03 31.55 -38.24
N LYS A 18 24.90 32.52 -37.33
CA LYS A 18 23.88 32.47 -36.28
C LYS A 18 22.53 32.30 -36.98
N CYS A 19 21.88 31.13 -36.79
CA CYS A 19 20.52 30.88 -37.21
C CYS A 19 19.57 31.62 -36.28
N GLY A 20 18.70 32.42 -36.84
CA GLY A 20 17.64 33.13 -36.14
C GLY A 20 17.55 34.61 -36.54
N PRO A 21 16.41 35.23 -36.42
CA PRO A 21 16.25 36.65 -36.72
C PRO A 21 17.12 37.47 -35.76
N LYS A 22 17.91 38.39 -36.31
CA LYS A 22 18.86 39.23 -35.56
C LYS A 22 18.18 40.19 -34.57
N LYS A 23 16.91 40.39 -34.68
CA LYS A 23 16.05 41.16 -33.73
C LYS A 23 14.63 40.55 -33.70
N ILE A 24 14.03 40.50 -32.53
CA ILE A 24 12.60 40.18 -32.37
C ILE A 24 11.87 41.33 -33.07
N ARG A 25 10.93 41.00 -34.00
CA ARG A 25 10.08 42.01 -34.67
C ARG A 25 9.32 42.81 -33.62
N ASP A 26 9.19 44.12 -33.80
CA ASP A 26 8.56 45.01 -32.81
C ASP A 26 7.12 44.56 -32.48
N ARG A 27 6.37 44.07 -33.47
CA ARG A 27 5.06 43.41 -33.26
C ARG A 27 5.11 42.20 -32.28
N THR A 28 6.17 41.39 -32.34
CA THR A 28 6.32 40.23 -31.43
C THR A 28 6.77 40.72 -30.06
N ARG A 29 7.56 41.80 -29.98
CA ARG A 29 7.94 42.44 -28.73
C ARG A 29 6.74 43.11 -28.03
N GLU A 30 5.86 43.80 -28.79
CA GLU A 30 4.60 44.36 -28.30
C GLU A 30 3.64 43.24 -27.83
N ALA A 31 3.53 42.15 -28.59
CA ALA A 31 2.72 41.02 -28.20
C ALA A 31 3.22 40.35 -26.88
N ILE A 32 4.53 40.21 -26.73
CA ILE A 32 5.15 39.70 -25.49
C ILE A 32 4.94 40.68 -24.33
N ASN A 33 5.11 42.00 -24.57
CA ASN A 33 4.89 43.04 -23.58
C ASN A 33 3.40 43.12 -23.18
N ASN A 34 2.49 42.96 -24.14
CA ASN A 34 1.05 42.93 -23.88
C ASN A 34 0.58 41.66 -23.19
N LEU A 35 1.31 40.54 -23.34
CA LEU A 35 1.10 39.32 -22.56
C LEU A 35 1.65 39.48 -21.15
N SER A 36 2.84 40.07 -20.98
CA SER A 36 3.43 40.34 -19.67
C SER A 36 2.70 41.46 -18.89
N ASN A 37 2.05 42.41 -19.57
CA ASN A 37 1.24 43.44 -18.94
C ASN A 37 -0.22 43.02 -18.70
N LYS A 38 -0.64 41.81 -19.15
CA LYS A 38 -1.94 41.24 -18.84
C LYS A 38 -1.93 40.33 -17.62
N GLU A 39 -0.79 40.01 -17.12
CA GLU A 39 -0.66 39.42 -15.78
C GLU A 39 -0.59 40.57 -14.73
N ASP A 40 -1.72 41.22 -14.46
CA ASP A 40 -2.00 41.67 -13.11
C ASP A 40 -1.75 40.44 -12.21
N PRO A 41 -0.94 40.55 -11.16
CA PRO A 41 -0.94 39.57 -10.11
C PRO A 41 -2.22 39.78 -9.28
N LYS A 42 -3.40 39.61 -9.89
CA LYS A 42 -4.55 39.13 -9.16
C LYS A 42 -4.08 37.78 -8.66
N THR A 43 -3.71 37.75 -7.40
CA THR A 43 -3.50 36.56 -6.60
C THR A 43 -4.46 35.50 -7.08
N ASN A 44 -3.96 34.57 -7.90
CA ASN A 44 -4.74 33.43 -8.38
C ASN A 44 -4.93 32.57 -7.14
N SER A 45 -5.87 33.00 -6.25
CA SER A 45 -6.17 32.32 -5.01
C SER A 45 -7.00 31.09 -5.38
N PHE A 46 -6.53 29.91 -4.97
CA PHE A 46 -7.31 28.71 -5.10
C PHE A 46 -8.62 28.86 -4.34
N ILE A 47 -9.74 28.60 -5.02
CA ILE A 47 -11.08 28.61 -4.41
C ILE A 47 -11.52 27.15 -4.25
N PRO A 48 -11.61 26.62 -3.01
CA PRO A 48 -12.13 25.29 -2.74
C PRO A 48 -13.58 25.12 -3.20
N HIS A 49 -13.92 23.99 -3.82
CA HIS A 49 -15.30 23.63 -4.13
C HIS A 49 -16.04 23.09 -2.90
N PHE A 50 -15.32 22.38 -2.01
CA PHE A 50 -15.87 21.89 -0.76
C PHE A 50 -15.40 22.74 0.40
N GLN A 51 -16.32 23.13 1.27
CA GLN A 51 -16.00 23.72 2.55
C GLN A 51 -15.64 22.62 3.56
N LEU A 52 -15.06 23.00 4.70
CA LEU A 52 -14.58 22.07 5.71
C LEU A 52 -15.70 21.18 6.29
N ASP A 53 -16.92 21.69 6.38
CA ASP A 53 -18.11 20.97 6.84
C ASP A 53 -18.41 19.72 6.01
N LYS A 54 -18.13 19.76 4.70
CA LYS A 54 -18.30 18.60 3.80
C LYS A 54 -17.20 17.54 3.93
N LEU A 55 -16.02 17.94 4.35
CA LEU A 55 -14.87 17.06 4.58
C LEU A 55 -14.88 16.45 5.98
N GLN A 56 -15.37 17.21 6.97
CA GLN A 56 -15.29 16.89 8.38
C GLN A 56 -15.81 15.48 8.75
N PRO A 57 -16.95 15.00 8.26
CA PRO A 57 -17.43 13.64 8.58
C PRO A 57 -16.44 12.54 8.18
N CYS A 58 -15.78 12.68 7.03
CA CYS A 58 -14.75 11.72 6.58
C CYS A 58 -13.48 11.81 7.45
N LEU A 59 -13.07 13.02 7.83
CA LEU A 59 -11.91 13.24 8.69
C LEU A 59 -12.13 12.67 10.09
N GLU A 60 -13.31 12.84 10.68
CA GLU A 60 -13.69 12.26 11.96
C GLU A 60 -13.77 10.72 11.89
N THR A 61 -14.31 10.19 10.79
CA THR A 61 -14.34 8.75 10.54
C THR A 61 -12.92 8.19 10.48
N TYR A 62 -12.00 8.87 9.79
CA TYR A 62 -10.59 8.48 9.78
C TYR A 62 -10.01 8.48 11.20
N GLN A 63 -10.20 9.55 11.98
CA GLN A 63 -9.65 9.65 13.33
C GLN A 63 -10.16 8.55 14.24
N THR A 64 -11.45 8.22 14.15
CA THR A 64 -12.10 7.25 15.04
C THR A 64 -11.79 5.79 14.67
N TRP A 65 -11.77 5.47 13.37
CA TRP A 65 -11.75 4.07 12.92
C TRP A 65 -10.48 3.67 12.17
N TYR A 66 -9.85 4.61 11.47
CA TYR A 66 -8.74 4.28 10.55
C TYR A 66 -7.38 4.80 10.99
N TYR A 67 -7.32 5.64 12.05
CA TYR A 67 -6.05 6.11 12.57
C TYR A 67 -5.11 4.96 12.97
N GLY A 68 -5.64 3.88 13.54
CA GLY A 68 -4.83 2.71 13.90
C GLY A 68 -4.27 1.94 12.70
N ILE A 69 -4.86 2.10 11.50
CA ILE A 69 -4.36 1.48 10.26
C ILE A 69 -3.33 2.40 9.58
N TRP A 70 -3.60 3.71 9.55
CA TRP A 70 -2.76 4.74 8.93
C TRP A 70 -2.45 5.86 9.94
N PRO A 71 -1.59 5.65 10.94
CA PRO A 71 -1.38 6.59 12.05
C PRO A 71 -0.46 7.76 11.67
N VAL A 72 -0.79 8.50 10.61
CA VAL A 72 0.10 9.46 9.96
C VAL A 72 -0.42 10.89 9.93
N LEU A 73 -1.70 11.12 10.30
CA LEU A 73 -2.34 12.43 10.25
C LEU A 73 -2.91 12.84 11.61
N SER A 74 -2.69 14.09 11.96
CA SER A 74 -3.43 14.81 13.00
C SER A 74 -4.55 15.59 12.31
N ILE A 75 -5.81 15.25 12.63
CA ILE A 75 -6.96 15.94 12.02
C ILE A 75 -7.08 17.38 12.52
N SER A 76 -6.69 17.66 13.78
CA SER A 76 -6.64 19.02 14.30
C SER A 76 -5.67 19.91 13.51
N ASP A 77 -4.45 19.41 13.24
CA ASP A 77 -3.46 20.13 12.44
C ASP A 77 -3.92 20.33 10.99
N LEU A 78 -4.54 19.30 10.40
CA LEU A 78 -5.07 19.37 9.05
C LEU A 78 -6.17 20.43 8.95
N ASN A 79 -7.12 20.44 9.87
CA ASN A 79 -8.19 21.43 9.93
C ASN A 79 -7.65 22.86 10.11
N MET A 80 -6.66 23.04 10.97
CA MET A 80 -6.01 24.35 11.18
C MET A 80 -5.34 24.84 9.87
N LYS A 81 -4.66 23.97 9.13
CA LYS A 81 -4.04 24.32 7.85
C LYS A 81 -5.08 24.67 6.79
N ILE A 82 -6.18 23.89 6.68
CA ILE A 82 -7.29 24.17 5.75
C ILE A 82 -7.92 25.54 6.07
N THR A 83 -8.16 25.85 7.33
CA THR A 83 -8.69 27.15 7.76
C THR A 83 -7.76 28.31 7.37
N LYS A 84 -6.44 28.06 7.34
CA LYS A 84 -5.43 29.02 6.84
C LYS A 84 -5.31 29.04 5.32
N ARG A 85 -6.22 28.35 4.59
CA ARG A 85 -6.23 28.23 3.13
C ARG A 85 -4.99 27.56 2.52
N ASP A 86 -4.38 26.62 3.26
CA ASP A 86 -3.30 25.79 2.73
C ASP A 86 -3.89 24.79 1.72
N VAL A 87 -3.55 24.98 0.45
CA VAL A 87 -4.07 24.17 -0.68
C VAL A 87 -3.55 22.74 -0.61
N SER A 88 -2.34 22.50 -0.07
CA SER A 88 -1.78 21.15 0.10
C SER A 88 -2.56 20.37 1.14
N ALA A 89 -2.87 20.99 2.27
CA ALA A 89 -3.70 20.40 3.31
C ALA A 89 -5.13 20.11 2.81
N TYR A 90 -5.69 21.01 1.99
CA TYR A 90 -7.00 20.82 1.38
C TYR A 90 -7.01 19.64 0.38
N ALA A 91 -5.99 19.55 -0.50
CA ALA A 91 -5.86 18.43 -1.42
C ALA A 91 -5.75 17.08 -0.67
N LEU A 92 -4.97 17.07 0.45
CA LEU A 92 -4.84 15.89 1.31
C LEU A 92 -6.18 15.51 1.94
N ALA A 93 -6.95 16.47 2.44
CA ALA A 93 -8.26 16.20 3.02
C ALA A 93 -9.24 15.62 1.99
N CYS A 94 -9.23 16.12 0.75
CA CYS A 94 -10.02 15.56 -0.34
C CYS A 94 -9.61 14.11 -0.68
N ALA A 95 -8.30 13.83 -0.79
CA ALA A 95 -7.80 12.49 -1.05
C ALA A 95 -8.16 11.50 0.07
N LEU A 96 -7.99 11.92 1.34
CA LEU A 96 -8.39 11.15 2.50
C LEU A 96 -9.89 10.87 2.50
N SER A 97 -10.72 11.86 2.23
CA SER A 97 -12.18 11.71 2.17
C SER A 97 -12.59 10.69 1.10
N ALA A 98 -11.98 10.76 -0.09
CA ALA A 98 -12.21 9.77 -1.14
C ALA A 98 -11.82 8.35 -0.71
N ALA A 99 -10.66 8.20 -0.05
CA ALA A 99 -10.19 6.91 0.45
C ALA A 99 -11.15 6.33 1.50
N ILE A 100 -11.59 7.15 2.46
CA ILE A 100 -12.52 6.74 3.53
C ILE A 100 -13.86 6.31 2.95
N LEU A 101 -14.44 7.08 2.02
CA LEU A 101 -15.71 6.72 1.39
C LEU A 101 -15.63 5.38 0.64
N ASN A 102 -14.53 5.16 -0.09
CA ASN A 102 -14.31 3.87 -0.76
C ASN A 102 -14.11 2.73 0.23
N GLN A 103 -13.44 2.98 1.37
CA GLN A 103 -13.21 1.97 2.39
C GLN A 103 -14.51 1.53 3.07
N ILE A 104 -15.40 2.47 3.36
CA ILE A 104 -16.70 2.20 4.01
C ILE A 104 -17.61 1.36 3.14
N ASP A 105 -17.51 1.42 1.83
CA ASP A 105 -18.32 0.58 0.90
C ASP A 105 -18.11 -0.92 1.10
N PHE A 106 -16.97 -1.33 1.67
CA PHE A 106 -16.74 -2.73 2.00
C PHE A 106 -17.43 -3.18 3.29
N ILE A 107 -18.02 -2.27 4.07
CA ILE A 107 -18.69 -2.58 5.33
C ILE A 107 -20.16 -2.86 5.08
N SER A 108 -20.65 -4.04 5.51
CA SER A 108 -22.00 -4.52 5.23
C SER A 108 -23.11 -3.71 5.93
N ASN A 109 -22.81 -3.02 7.04
CA ASN A 109 -23.74 -2.16 7.79
C ASN A 109 -23.04 -0.82 8.08
N ASN A 110 -23.09 0.09 7.12
CA ASN A 110 -22.41 1.39 7.19
C ASN A 110 -23.22 2.50 7.89
N GLY A 111 -24.43 2.24 8.37
CA GLY A 111 -25.30 3.23 9.05
C GLY A 111 -24.74 3.86 10.33
N THR A 112 -23.55 3.45 10.77
CA THR A 112 -22.82 4.06 11.90
C THR A 112 -21.98 5.27 11.48
N TYR A 113 -21.79 5.47 10.18
CA TYR A 113 -20.95 6.55 9.64
C TYR A 113 -21.85 7.70 9.18
N CYS A 114 -21.67 8.88 9.77
CA CYS A 114 -22.37 10.10 9.38
C CYS A 114 -21.73 10.71 8.11
N ILE A 115 -21.97 10.09 6.95
CA ILE A 115 -21.46 10.58 5.68
C ILE A 115 -22.54 11.40 4.98
N PRO A 116 -22.22 12.58 4.42
CA PRO A 116 -23.16 13.36 3.61
C PRO A 116 -23.59 12.57 2.37
N GLU A 117 -24.88 12.36 2.18
CA GLU A 117 -25.44 11.63 1.03
C GLU A 117 -25.25 12.38 -0.30
N ASP A 118 -25.05 13.70 -0.23
CA ASP A 118 -24.94 14.60 -1.37
C ASP A 118 -23.56 14.67 -2.02
N VAL A 119 -22.53 14.02 -1.43
CA VAL A 119 -21.15 14.06 -1.91
C VAL A 119 -20.71 12.73 -2.49
N LYS A 120 -20.30 12.73 -3.76
CA LYS A 120 -19.79 11.55 -4.43
C LYS A 120 -18.27 11.44 -4.26
N LYS A 121 -17.77 10.20 -4.15
CA LYS A 121 -16.32 9.90 -4.06
C LYS A 121 -15.50 10.49 -5.19
N LEU A 122 -16.05 10.48 -6.42
CA LEU A 122 -15.39 11.02 -7.61
C LEU A 122 -15.22 12.53 -7.53
N ASP A 123 -16.11 13.23 -6.84
CA ASP A 123 -16.03 14.68 -6.67
C ASP A 123 -14.82 15.06 -5.82
N PHE A 124 -14.52 14.28 -4.77
CA PHE A 124 -13.31 14.48 -3.95
C PHE A 124 -12.02 14.17 -4.71
N ILE A 125 -11.99 13.11 -5.53
CA ILE A 125 -10.82 12.79 -6.35
C ILE A 125 -10.57 13.91 -7.37
N GLY A 126 -11.63 14.36 -8.09
CA GLY A 126 -11.53 15.44 -9.05
C GLY A 126 -11.05 16.75 -8.44
N GLU A 127 -11.57 17.09 -7.26
CA GLU A 127 -11.16 18.29 -6.52
C GLU A 127 -9.72 18.21 -6.00
N CYS A 128 -9.32 17.05 -5.51
CA CYS A 128 -7.93 16.79 -5.11
C CYS A 128 -6.97 17.01 -6.29
N ILE A 129 -7.29 16.45 -7.46
CA ILE A 129 -6.47 16.62 -8.68
C ILE A 129 -6.40 18.09 -9.09
N ARG A 130 -7.51 18.83 -9.04
CA ARG A 130 -7.57 20.26 -9.32
C ARG A 130 -6.67 21.07 -8.39
N ALA A 131 -6.73 20.80 -7.09
CA ALA A 131 -5.89 21.44 -6.08
C ALA A 131 -4.40 21.13 -6.29
N ARG A 132 -4.04 19.88 -6.58
CA ARG A 132 -2.66 19.46 -6.87
C ARG A 132 -2.11 20.15 -8.10
N THR A 133 -2.90 20.23 -9.19
CA THR A 133 -2.50 20.91 -10.43
C THR A 133 -2.24 22.39 -10.18
N PHE A 134 -3.07 23.04 -9.39
CA PHE A 134 -2.90 24.46 -9.02
C PHE A 134 -1.56 24.70 -8.29
N MET A 135 -1.17 23.81 -7.39
CA MET A 135 0.07 23.94 -6.59
C MET A 135 1.34 23.62 -7.36
N ASN A 136 1.26 22.96 -8.52
CA ASN A 136 2.43 22.35 -9.16
C ASN A 136 3.25 21.47 -8.18
N TYR A 137 2.54 20.62 -7.44
CA TYR A 137 3.02 19.84 -6.27
C TYR A 137 4.30 19.02 -6.52
N GLN A 138 4.58 18.67 -7.76
CA GLN A 138 5.75 17.86 -8.15
C GLN A 138 7.06 18.62 -7.96
N MET A 139 7.04 19.96 -7.98
CA MET A 139 8.24 20.78 -7.85
C MET A 139 8.79 20.85 -6.42
N THR A 140 7.90 20.69 -5.42
CA THR A 140 8.24 20.80 -3.99
C THR A 140 7.54 19.70 -3.18
N PRO A 141 8.05 18.45 -3.22
CA PRO A 141 7.49 17.36 -2.44
C PRO A 141 7.48 17.67 -0.93
N THR A 142 6.36 17.41 -0.28
CA THR A 142 6.14 17.56 1.17
C THR A 142 5.49 16.31 1.74
N LEU A 143 5.37 16.20 3.08
CA LEU A 143 4.66 15.10 3.69
C LEU A 143 3.17 15.08 3.27
N GLU A 144 2.56 16.25 3.11
CA GLU A 144 1.18 16.38 2.64
C GLU A 144 1.01 15.86 1.21
N THR A 145 1.94 16.18 0.29
CA THR A 145 1.84 15.69 -1.11
C THR A 145 2.09 14.18 -1.21
N ILE A 146 2.99 13.63 -0.40
CA ILE A 146 3.20 12.17 -0.28
C ILE A 146 1.93 11.48 0.19
N LEU A 147 1.33 11.96 1.28
CA LEU A 147 0.10 11.40 1.84
C LEU A 147 -1.09 11.57 0.90
N THR A 148 -1.15 12.67 0.15
CA THR A 148 -2.18 12.87 -0.89
C THR A 148 -2.09 11.77 -1.95
N SER A 149 -0.91 11.48 -2.48
CA SER A 149 -0.72 10.38 -3.44
C SER A 149 -1.00 9.02 -2.82
N PHE A 150 -0.63 8.80 -1.56
CA PHE A 150 -0.96 7.58 -0.84
C PHE A 150 -2.48 7.36 -0.71
N PHE A 151 -3.25 8.38 -0.29
CA PHE A 151 -4.70 8.22 -0.16
C PHE A 151 -5.40 8.15 -1.51
N LEU A 152 -4.88 8.77 -2.57
CA LEU A 152 -5.35 8.53 -3.94
C LEU A 152 -5.09 7.08 -4.37
N HIS A 153 -3.94 6.49 -4.02
CA HIS A 153 -3.67 5.07 -4.22
C HIS A 153 -4.75 4.21 -3.54
N VAL A 154 -5.04 4.45 -2.25
CA VAL A 154 -6.07 3.70 -1.51
C VAL A 154 -7.44 3.83 -2.18
N ALA A 155 -7.83 5.04 -2.58
CA ALA A 155 -9.10 5.29 -3.28
C ALA A 155 -9.19 4.52 -4.61
N GLU A 156 -8.11 4.47 -5.40
CA GLU A 156 -8.11 3.79 -6.69
C GLU A 156 -8.02 2.25 -6.56
N VAL A 157 -7.32 1.71 -5.54
CA VAL A 157 -7.35 0.27 -5.21
C VAL A 157 -8.77 -0.17 -4.92
N ASN A 158 -9.45 0.55 -4.04
CA ASN A 158 -10.80 0.22 -3.61
C ASN A 158 -11.82 0.32 -4.75
N LYS A 159 -11.58 1.19 -5.72
CA LYS A 159 -12.38 1.31 -6.95
C LYS A 159 -12.05 0.21 -7.98
N GLY A 160 -10.97 -0.54 -7.81
CA GLY A 160 -10.50 -1.56 -8.74
C GLY A 160 -9.64 -1.03 -9.90
N SER A 161 -9.22 0.24 -9.85
CA SER A 161 -8.35 0.86 -10.87
C SER A 161 -6.87 0.58 -10.59
N LYS A 162 -6.44 -0.68 -10.69
CA LYS A 162 -5.08 -1.11 -10.36
C LYS A 162 -3.95 -0.27 -10.99
N PRO A 163 -3.95 0.05 -12.31
CA PRO A 163 -2.87 0.85 -12.89
C PRO A 163 -2.75 2.24 -12.26
N ALA A 164 -3.86 2.94 -12.04
CA ALA A 164 -3.86 4.25 -11.39
C ALA A 164 -3.36 4.16 -9.94
N ALA A 165 -3.81 3.14 -9.21
CA ALA A 165 -3.38 2.88 -7.85
C ALA A 165 -1.86 2.68 -7.77
N ILE A 166 -1.27 1.88 -8.66
CA ILE A 166 0.18 1.64 -8.71
C ILE A 166 0.94 2.94 -9.00
N ILE A 167 0.46 3.75 -9.95
CA ILE A 167 1.08 5.02 -10.29
C ILE A 167 1.11 5.95 -9.07
N TYR A 168 0.00 6.12 -8.36
CA TYR A 168 -0.05 6.97 -7.17
C TYR A 168 0.83 6.44 -6.03
N LEU A 169 0.91 5.12 -5.82
CA LEU A 169 1.82 4.55 -4.84
C LEU A 169 3.29 4.82 -5.20
N ARG A 170 3.67 4.62 -6.46
CA ARG A 170 5.02 4.90 -6.93
C ARG A 170 5.37 6.39 -6.85
N GLU A 171 4.41 7.26 -7.13
CA GLU A 171 4.57 8.70 -6.95
C GLU A 171 4.84 9.04 -5.48
N ALA A 172 4.05 8.52 -4.53
CA ALA A 172 4.26 8.70 -3.11
C ALA A 172 5.63 8.22 -2.65
N ILE A 173 6.06 7.02 -3.09
CA ILE A 173 7.37 6.44 -2.78
C ILE A 173 8.50 7.32 -3.36
N THR A 174 8.38 7.75 -4.61
CA THR A 174 9.39 8.60 -5.26
C THR A 174 9.54 9.94 -4.53
N MET A 175 8.42 10.59 -4.17
CA MET A 175 8.46 11.83 -3.39
C MET A 175 9.08 11.61 -1.99
N ALA A 176 8.75 10.49 -1.33
CA ALA A 176 9.36 10.13 -0.04
C ALA A 176 10.88 9.93 -0.15
N GLN A 177 11.37 9.35 -1.24
CA GLN A 177 12.81 9.21 -1.52
C GLN A 177 13.46 10.56 -1.82
N ILE A 178 12.80 11.45 -2.58
CA ILE A 178 13.34 12.81 -2.89
C ILE A 178 13.56 13.61 -1.59
N ILE A 179 12.63 13.56 -0.63
CA ILE A 179 12.80 14.25 0.66
C ILE A 179 13.63 13.46 1.68
N GLY A 180 14.16 12.30 1.28
CA GLY A 180 15.14 11.52 2.05
C GLY A 180 14.55 10.66 3.16
N LEU A 181 13.27 10.24 3.11
CA LEU A 181 12.67 9.39 4.18
C LEU A 181 13.34 8.02 4.32
N HIS A 182 14.07 7.56 3.32
CA HIS A 182 14.84 6.31 3.35
C HIS A 182 16.19 6.45 4.05
N ASN A 183 16.61 7.67 4.43
CA ASN A 183 17.90 7.96 5.04
C ASN A 183 17.77 8.24 6.52
N GLU A 184 18.43 7.47 7.38
CA GLU A 184 18.43 7.68 8.83
C GLU A 184 18.95 9.08 9.24
N SER A 185 19.86 9.68 8.46
CA SER A 185 20.39 11.02 8.72
C SER A 185 19.34 12.13 8.62
N THR A 186 18.28 11.94 7.83
CA THR A 186 17.19 12.93 7.66
C THR A 186 16.46 13.20 8.98
N TYR A 187 16.38 12.21 9.85
CA TYR A 187 15.64 12.29 11.11
C TYR A 187 16.41 12.99 12.24
N LYS A 188 17.76 13.03 12.15
CA LYS A 188 18.62 13.53 13.24
C LYS A 188 18.42 15.02 13.59
N LEU A 189 18.02 15.82 12.61
CA LEU A 189 17.82 17.27 12.75
C LEU A 189 16.36 17.68 12.89
N LYS A 190 15.45 16.70 13.01
CA LYS A 190 14.02 16.95 13.12
C LYS A 190 13.55 16.91 14.56
N PRO A 191 12.53 17.71 14.92
CA PRO A 191 11.82 17.53 16.18
C PRO A 191 11.32 16.08 16.31
N VAL A 192 11.31 15.55 17.55
CA VAL A 192 10.98 14.13 17.81
C VAL A 192 9.64 13.75 17.21
N ALA A 193 8.58 14.54 17.43
CA ALA A 193 7.25 14.27 16.89
C ALA A 193 7.22 14.25 15.33
N GLU A 194 7.96 15.17 14.68
CA GLU A 194 8.09 15.19 13.21
C GLU A 194 8.84 13.96 12.71
N ALA A 195 9.97 13.61 13.35
CA ALA A 195 10.75 12.43 13.02
C ALA A 195 9.92 11.14 13.15
N HIS A 196 9.12 11.00 14.22
CA HIS A 196 8.21 9.86 14.40
C HIS A 196 7.14 9.81 13.31
N ARG A 197 6.51 10.93 12.98
CA ARG A 197 5.54 10.99 11.87
C ARG A 197 6.15 10.59 10.54
N MET A 198 7.35 11.10 10.22
CA MET A 198 8.09 10.76 9.00
C MET A 198 8.39 9.27 8.92
N ARG A 199 8.82 8.63 10.03
CA ARG A 199 9.07 7.18 10.10
C ARG A 199 7.79 6.38 9.89
N LYS A 200 6.69 6.77 10.53
CA LYS A 200 5.37 6.13 10.34
C LYS A 200 4.93 6.19 8.88
N ILE A 201 5.13 7.31 8.20
CA ILE A 201 4.85 7.45 6.76
C ILE A 201 5.72 6.51 5.93
N TYR A 202 7.02 6.44 6.20
CA TYR A 202 7.92 5.54 5.49
C TYR A 202 7.50 4.08 5.62
N PHE A 203 7.26 3.62 6.85
CA PHE A 203 6.84 2.24 7.09
C PHE A 203 5.45 1.93 6.53
N MET A 204 4.52 2.87 6.57
CA MET A 204 3.22 2.73 5.92
C MET A 204 3.36 2.49 4.41
N LEU A 205 4.21 3.28 3.73
CA LEU A 205 4.51 3.10 2.31
C LEU A 205 5.17 1.76 2.05
N MET A 206 6.13 1.33 2.89
CA MET A 206 6.82 0.04 2.77
C MET A 206 5.85 -1.15 2.91
N VAL A 207 4.97 -1.13 3.91
CA VAL A 207 3.95 -2.17 4.12
C VAL A 207 3.03 -2.27 2.90
N THR A 208 2.56 -1.12 2.42
CA THR A 208 1.65 -1.05 1.27
C THR A 208 2.34 -1.49 -0.02
N GLU A 209 3.58 -1.05 -0.26
CA GLU A 209 4.35 -1.47 -1.42
C GLU A 209 4.55 -2.99 -1.43
N ARG A 210 5.00 -3.57 -0.31
CA ARG A 210 5.28 -5.01 -0.23
C ARG A 210 4.03 -5.85 -0.46
N PHE A 211 2.87 -5.42 0.02
CA PHE A 211 1.61 -6.07 -0.29
C PHE A 211 1.28 -5.98 -1.80
N MET A 212 1.31 -4.77 -2.37
CA MET A 212 0.98 -4.53 -3.78
C MET A 212 1.95 -5.22 -4.74
N CYS A 213 3.24 -5.28 -4.39
CA CYS A 213 4.24 -5.96 -5.20
C CYS A 213 3.97 -7.46 -5.37
N ILE A 214 3.44 -8.12 -4.34
CA ILE A 214 3.07 -9.54 -4.41
C ILE A 214 1.81 -9.74 -5.22
N ASP A 215 0.80 -8.87 -5.06
CA ASP A 215 -0.47 -8.99 -5.78
C ASP A 215 -0.30 -8.70 -7.29
N ASP A 216 0.52 -7.70 -7.65
CA ASP A 216 0.68 -7.23 -9.02
C ASP A 216 2.02 -7.67 -9.68
N LEU A 217 2.84 -8.45 -9.00
CA LEU A 217 4.15 -8.96 -9.46
C LEU A 217 5.10 -7.84 -9.92
N ILE A 218 5.17 -6.73 -9.18
CA ILE A 218 6.02 -5.59 -9.47
C ILE A 218 7.19 -5.49 -8.47
N PRO A 219 8.40 -5.02 -8.88
CA PRO A 219 9.58 -4.99 -8.01
C PRO A 219 9.40 -4.11 -6.77
N VAL A 220 9.94 -4.54 -5.64
CA VAL A 220 10.00 -3.76 -4.39
C VAL A 220 11.12 -2.70 -4.50
N VAL A 221 10.85 -1.48 -4.08
CA VAL A 221 11.80 -0.35 -4.05
C VAL A 221 12.26 -0.04 -2.62
N LEU A 222 11.34 -0.03 -1.65
CA LEU A 222 11.65 0.36 -0.28
C LEU A 222 12.30 -0.78 0.50
N GLU A 223 13.38 -0.45 1.21
CA GLU A 223 14.09 -1.37 2.11
C GLU A 223 13.82 -1.02 3.57
N ASN A 224 14.00 -1.97 4.49
CA ASN A 224 13.97 -1.72 5.92
C ASN A 224 15.31 -1.09 6.37
N SER A 225 15.56 0.17 5.95
CA SER A 225 16.84 0.87 6.11
C SER A 225 16.89 1.88 7.24
N ILE A 226 15.76 2.17 7.86
CA ILE A 226 15.64 3.16 8.94
C ILE A 226 15.26 2.49 10.26
N LYS A 227 15.59 3.15 11.38
CA LYS A 227 15.18 2.70 12.71
C LYS A 227 13.65 2.76 12.86
N GLU A 228 13.10 1.84 13.63
CA GLU A 228 11.71 1.88 14.03
C GLU A 228 11.39 3.17 14.83
N PHE A 229 10.12 3.56 14.83
CA PHE A 229 9.64 4.66 15.65
C PHE A 229 9.42 4.19 17.10
N SER A 230 9.62 5.11 18.07
CA SER A 230 9.32 4.87 19.49
C SER A 230 7.83 5.02 19.78
N LEU A 231 7.38 4.41 20.88
CA LEU A 231 6.05 4.63 21.46
C LEU A 231 6.06 5.73 22.53
N ASP A 232 7.25 6.24 22.87
CA ASP A 232 7.41 7.32 23.83
C ASP A 232 6.71 8.58 23.30
N ASP A 233 5.97 9.26 24.12
CA ASP A 233 5.22 10.48 23.79
C ASP A 233 4.05 10.34 22.80
N GLU A 234 3.61 9.10 22.49
CA GLU A 234 2.47 8.87 21.61
C GLU A 234 1.14 8.87 22.37
N GLN A 235 0.24 9.80 22.02
CA GLN A 235 -1.11 9.91 22.59
C GLN A 235 -1.94 8.63 22.44
N TYR A 236 -1.72 7.88 21.36
CA TYR A 236 -2.45 6.65 21.02
C TYR A 236 -1.53 5.44 21.02
N SER A 237 -0.76 5.26 22.09
CA SER A 237 0.29 4.23 22.18
C SER A 237 -0.17 2.82 21.79
N VAL A 238 -1.38 2.41 22.19
CA VAL A 238 -1.94 1.08 21.85
C VAL A 238 -2.15 0.94 20.35
N LEU A 239 -2.66 1.99 19.67
CA LEU A 239 -2.87 1.96 18.21
C LEU A 239 -1.54 1.96 17.46
N ILE A 240 -0.55 2.68 17.97
CA ILE A 240 0.79 2.74 17.37
C ILE A 240 1.53 1.41 17.60
N ASP A 241 1.35 0.76 18.74
CA ASP A 241 1.89 -0.57 18.99
C ASP A 241 1.36 -1.60 17.99
N GLY A 242 0.05 -1.62 17.77
CA GLY A 242 -0.55 -2.48 16.73
C GLY A 242 -0.01 -2.19 15.33
N PHE A 243 0.19 -0.92 14.96
CA PHE A 243 0.81 -0.57 13.70
C PHE A 243 2.28 -1.04 13.63
N LYS A 244 3.02 -0.95 14.73
CA LYS A 244 4.40 -1.46 14.82
C LYS A 244 4.48 -2.97 14.60
N GLU A 245 3.55 -3.74 15.19
CA GLU A 245 3.49 -5.18 14.95
C GLU A 245 3.18 -5.51 13.48
N LEU A 246 2.28 -4.76 12.84
CA LEU A 246 2.05 -4.89 11.39
C LEU A 246 3.33 -4.60 10.58
N VAL A 247 4.06 -3.54 10.92
CA VAL A 247 5.34 -3.20 10.28
C VAL A 247 6.34 -4.34 10.43
N LYS A 248 6.43 -4.99 11.60
CA LYS A 248 7.31 -6.16 11.82
C LYS A 248 6.95 -7.31 10.88
N VAL A 249 5.65 -7.66 10.71
CA VAL A 249 5.23 -8.71 9.77
C VAL A 249 5.83 -8.50 8.39
N PHE A 250 5.81 -7.26 7.92
CA PHE A 250 6.32 -6.93 6.59
C PHE A 250 7.83 -6.66 6.55
N SER A 251 8.47 -6.39 7.69
CA SER A 251 9.91 -6.13 7.78
C SER A 251 10.77 -7.39 7.92
N ILE A 252 10.22 -8.45 8.52
CA ILE A 252 10.93 -9.73 8.74
C ILE A 252 11.47 -10.31 7.42
N PRO A 253 10.70 -10.48 6.34
CA PRO A 253 11.28 -10.91 5.08
C PRO A 253 12.09 -9.78 4.44
N LEU A 254 13.32 -10.09 4.07
CA LEU A 254 14.16 -9.15 3.33
C LEU A 254 13.56 -8.85 1.93
N LYS A 255 13.89 -7.68 1.37
CA LYS A 255 13.51 -7.29 0.00
C LYS A 255 13.78 -8.42 -1.02
N ALA A 256 14.91 -9.10 -0.91
CA ALA A 256 15.27 -10.20 -1.79
C ALA A 256 14.26 -11.36 -1.81
N ILE A 257 13.52 -11.59 -0.72
CA ILE A 257 12.46 -12.61 -0.67
C ILE A 257 11.26 -12.18 -1.50
N PHE A 258 10.87 -10.90 -1.44
CA PHE A 258 9.80 -10.35 -2.28
C PHE A 258 10.19 -10.36 -3.76
N ASP A 259 11.42 -9.94 -4.09
CA ASP A 259 11.93 -9.98 -5.46
C ASP A 259 11.95 -11.41 -6.02
N ARG A 260 12.32 -12.39 -5.19
CA ARG A 260 12.27 -13.82 -5.56
C ARG A 260 10.86 -14.33 -5.77
N PHE A 261 9.90 -13.90 -4.96
CA PHE A 261 8.50 -14.25 -5.20
C PHE A 261 8.01 -13.75 -6.56
N ILE A 262 8.36 -12.52 -6.94
CA ILE A 262 7.99 -11.92 -8.22
C ILE A 262 8.64 -12.68 -9.38
N GLN A 263 9.90 -13.08 -9.24
CA GLN A 263 10.67 -13.86 -10.24
C GLN A 263 10.33 -15.36 -10.26
N MET A 264 9.30 -15.80 -9.54
CA MET A 264 8.96 -17.23 -9.44
C MET A 264 8.66 -17.93 -10.78
N ASN A 265 8.46 -17.20 -11.87
CA ASN A 265 8.29 -17.76 -13.21
C ASN A 265 9.63 -18.02 -13.93
N ASP A 266 10.74 -17.51 -13.40
CA ASP A 266 12.07 -17.74 -13.96
C ASP A 266 12.67 -19.03 -13.40
N SER A 267 13.34 -19.81 -14.23
CA SER A 267 13.88 -21.16 -13.91
C SER A 267 15.10 -21.14 -12.97
N ILE A 268 15.32 -20.07 -12.22
CA ILE A 268 16.48 -19.92 -11.33
C ILE A 268 16.13 -20.56 -9.98
N SER A 269 16.72 -21.73 -9.66
CA SER A 269 16.61 -22.37 -8.35
C SER A 269 17.35 -21.53 -7.28
N MET A 270 16.76 -21.48 -6.07
CA MET A 270 17.44 -20.89 -4.92
C MET A 270 18.55 -21.81 -4.38
N PRO A 271 19.65 -21.24 -3.84
CA PRO A 271 20.64 -22.04 -3.12
C PRO A 271 20.01 -22.78 -1.94
N PRO A 272 20.48 -24.00 -1.61
CA PRO A 272 19.97 -24.79 -0.48
C PRO A 272 19.99 -24.06 0.86
N GLU A 273 20.96 -23.17 1.09
CA GLU A 273 21.09 -22.36 2.31
C GLU A 273 19.89 -21.44 2.54
N THR A 274 19.12 -21.17 1.48
CA THR A 274 17.89 -20.38 1.56
C THR A 274 16.82 -21.05 2.42
N ALA A 275 16.80 -22.38 2.54
CA ALA A 275 15.87 -23.10 3.39
C ALA A 275 16.00 -22.65 4.86
N GLY A 276 17.22 -22.49 5.37
CA GLY A 276 17.47 -21.97 6.71
C GLY A 276 16.95 -20.55 6.93
N LEU A 277 17.08 -19.68 5.91
CA LEU A 277 16.53 -18.33 5.96
C LEU A 277 15.00 -18.35 5.96
N LEU A 278 14.37 -19.18 5.12
CA LEU A 278 12.90 -19.29 5.07
C LEU A 278 12.33 -19.85 6.39
N ASN A 279 12.99 -20.85 6.98
CA ASN A 279 12.64 -21.34 8.32
C ASN A 279 12.76 -20.24 9.38
N LYS A 280 13.84 -19.48 9.38
CA LYS A 280 14.04 -18.36 10.30
C LYS A 280 12.91 -17.33 10.17
N ILE A 281 12.51 -16.96 8.95
CA ILE A 281 11.37 -16.06 8.69
C ILE A 281 10.09 -16.61 9.33
N GLN A 282 9.81 -17.91 9.16
CA GLN A 282 8.64 -18.56 9.76
C GLN A 282 8.62 -18.43 11.29
N LEU A 283 9.75 -18.71 11.94
CA LEU A 283 9.90 -18.63 13.39
C LEU A 283 9.79 -17.18 13.91
N GLU A 284 10.39 -16.23 13.22
CA GLU A 284 10.28 -14.81 13.57
C GLU A 284 8.83 -14.30 13.42
N LEU A 285 8.10 -14.71 12.38
CA LEU A 285 6.68 -14.40 12.24
C LEU A 285 5.83 -15.00 13.36
N GLU A 286 6.18 -16.18 13.88
CA GLU A 286 5.50 -16.79 15.02
C GLU A 286 5.64 -15.96 16.29
N SER A 287 6.79 -15.31 16.49
CA SER A 287 7.08 -14.49 17.68
C SER A 287 6.28 -13.17 17.74
N ILE A 288 5.52 -12.82 16.70
CA ILE A 288 4.70 -11.62 16.68
C ILE A 288 3.52 -11.78 17.65
N CYS A 289 3.51 -10.92 18.67
CA CYS A 289 2.49 -10.89 19.71
C CYS A 289 1.57 -9.69 19.51
N ILE A 290 0.27 -9.94 19.48
CA ILE A 290 -0.74 -8.90 19.35
C ILE A 290 -1.28 -8.56 20.73
N SER A 291 -1.26 -7.28 21.07
CA SER A 291 -1.80 -6.80 22.35
C SER A 291 -3.28 -7.19 22.50
N PRO A 292 -3.67 -7.79 23.63
CA PRO A 292 -5.09 -8.13 23.89
C PRO A 292 -6.02 -6.92 23.82
N VAL A 293 -5.52 -5.72 24.15
CA VAL A 293 -6.28 -4.47 24.12
C VAL A 293 -6.28 -3.76 22.76
N ALA A 294 -5.56 -4.30 21.74
CA ALA A 294 -5.62 -3.75 20.40
C ALA A 294 -7.06 -3.82 19.84
N PRO A 295 -7.51 -2.83 19.06
CA PRO A 295 -8.81 -2.87 18.39
C PRO A 295 -8.91 -4.06 17.43
N ASP A 296 -10.12 -4.62 17.31
CA ASP A 296 -10.37 -5.80 16.47
C ASP A 296 -9.96 -5.57 14.99
N ILE A 297 -10.11 -4.35 14.49
CA ILE A 297 -9.68 -3.99 13.13
C ILE A 297 -8.16 -4.17 12.94
N GLN A 298 -7.36 -3.80 13.95
CA GLN A 298 -5.92 -4.02 13.92
C GLN A 298 -5.57 -5.49 14.11
N LYS A 299 -6.24 -6.18 15.05
CA LYS A 299 -6.06 -7.64 15.24
C LYS A 299 -6.29 -8.39 13.94
N ALA A 300 -7.42 -8.12 13.26
CA ALA A 300 -7.74 -8.72 11.97
C ALA A 300 -6.63 -8.48 10.94
N ASN A 301 -6.15 -7.24 10.81
CA ASN A 301 -5.11 -6.90 9.84
C ASN A 301 -3.78 -7.62 10.14
N ILE A 302 -3.34 -7.62 11.40
CA ILE A 302 -2.06 -8.21 11.79
C ILE A 302 -2.11 -9.73 11.63
N ILE A 303 -3.17 -10.39 12.13
CA ILE A 303 -3.32 -11.84 12.05
C ILE A 303 -3.37 -12.28 10.57
N VAL A 304 -4.25 -11.70 9.77
CA VAL A 304 -4.35 -12.05 8.34
C VAL A 304 -3.02 -11.84 7.63
N SER A 305 -2.31 -10.74 7.94
CA SER A 305 -1.02 -10.45 7.31
C SER A 305 0.08 -11.42 7.77
N LYS A 306 0.12 -11.80 9.07
CA LYS A 306 1.04 -12.79 9.62
C LYS A 306 0.88 -14.14 8.90
N TYR A 307 -0.33 -14.66 8.86
CA TYR A 307 -0.61 -15.95 8.23
C TYR A 307 -0.44 -15.92 6.71
N TRP A 308 -0.78 -14.82 6.07
CA TRP A 308 -0.50 -14.61 4.66
C TRP A 308 1.00 -14.63 4.35
N MET A 309 1.83 -13.98 5.18
CA MET A 309 3.27 -13.98 5.00
C MET A 309 3.88 -15.36 5.23
N LYS A 310 3.35 -16.12 6.22
CA LYS A 310 3.74 -17.50 6.47
C LYS A 310 3.39 -18.41 5.28
N ALA A 311 2.19 -18.28 4.73
CA ALA A 311 1.75 -19.01 3.54
C ALA A 311 2.60 -18.65 2.31
N LEU A 312 2.93 -17.37 2.12
CA LEU A 312 3.82 -16.90 1.07
C LEU A 312 5.21 -17.53 1.18
N THR A 313 5.78 -17.54 2.38
CA THR A 313 7.10 -18.14 2.65
C THR A 313 7.09 -19.63 2.30
N TRP A 314 6.05 -20.37 2.71
CA TRP A 314 5.91 -21.79 2.35
C TRP A 314 5.75 -22.00 0.84
N LYS A 315 4.99 -21.15 0.16
CA LYS A 315 4.84 -21.19 -1.31
C LYS A 315 6.18 -21.02 -2.02
N ILE A 316 7.05 -20.12 -1.52
CA ILE A 316 8.41 -19.93 -2.02
C ILE A 316 9.23 -21.21 -1.79
N THR A 317 9.19 -21.78 -0.57
CA THR A 317 9.87 -23.03 -0.21
C THR A 317 9.51 -24.15 -1.18
N ARG A 318 8.21 -24.40 -1.37
CA ARG A 318 7.71 -25.45 -2.27
C ARG A 318 8.21 -25.24 -3.70
N LYS A 319 8.07 -24.01 -4.22
CA LYS A 319 8.40 -23.74 -5.63
C LYS A 319 9.89 -23.91 -5.93
N ASN A 320 10.73 -23.73 -4.95
CA ASN A 320 12.19 -23.91 -5.06
C ASN A 320 12.66 -25.32 -4.67
N ASN A 321 11.75 -26.30 -4.47
CA ASN A 321 12.05 -27.66 -4.03
C ASN A 321 12.86 -27.72 -2.71
N LEU A 322 12.54 -26.79 -1.78
CA LEU A 322 13.19 -26.68 -0.46
C LEU A 322 12.29 -27.22 0.66
N LEU A 323 11.25 -28.00 0.32
CA LEU A 323 10.43 -28.67 1.35
C LEU A 323 11.28 -29.70 2.08
N ASP A 324 11.11 -29.78 3.40
CA ASP A 324 11.83 -30.66 4.30
C ASP A 324 10.89 -31.15 5.40
N ASP A 325 10.55 -32.44 5.39
CA ASP A 325 9.62 -33.02 6.37
C ASP A 325 10.21 -33.14 7.78
N PHE A 326 11.53 -32.95 7.94
CA PHE A 326 12.19 -32.89 9.26
C PHE A 326 12.10 -31.50 9.91
N VAL A 327 11.70 -30.48 9.14
CA VAL A 327 11.52 -29.09 9.60
C VAL A 327 10.07 -28.72 9.57
N THR A 328 9.40 -28.65 10.70
CA THR A 328 7.94 -28.42 10.84
C THR A 328 7.41 -27.30 9.94
N THR A 329 8.09 -26.15 9.90
CA THR A 329 7.65 -24.97 9.13
C THR A 329 7.90 -25.08 7.63
N LEU A 330 8.69 -26.07 7.18
CA LEU A 330 9.02 -26.34 5.78
C LEU A 330 8.40 -27.65 5.28
N CYS A 331 7.71 -28.43 6.15
CA CYS A 331 7.11 -29.70 5.75
C CYS A 331 5.88 -29.52 4.86
N VAL A 332 5.56 -30.58 4.15
CA VAL A 332 4.42 -30.62 3.21
C VAL A 332 3.09 -30.31 3.92
N LYS A 333 2.89 -30.77 5.15
CA LYS A 333 1.65 -30.60 5.94
C LYS A 333 1.52 -29.28 6.67
N TYR A 334 2.58 -28.48 6.75
CA TYR A 334 2.59 -27.22 7.51
C TYR A 334 1.40 -26.29 7.20
N PRO A 335 0.94 -26.09 5.92
CA PRO A 335 -0.21 -25.24 5.65
C PRO A 335 -1.54 -25.74 6.25
N ILE A 336 -1.68 -27.04 6.54
CA ILE A 336 -2.87 -27.59 7.21
C ILE A 336 -2.88 -27.08 8.66
N GLU A 337 -1.79 -27.28 9.40
CA GLU A 337 -1.63 -26.79 10.78
C GLU A 337 -1.75 -25.25 10.84
N LEU A 338 -1.12 -24.55 9.89
CA LEU A 338 -1.18 -23.09 9.76
C LEU A 338 -2.61 -22.60 9.64
N SER A 339 -3.44 -23.29 8.86
CA SER A 339 -4.84 -22.92 8.60
C SER A 339 -5.71 -23.14 9.83
N GLU A 340 -5.49 -24.19 10.59
CA GLU A 340 -6.18 -24.47 11.85
C GLU A 340 -5.84 -23.41 12.91
N GLN A 341 -4.56 -23.07 13.06
CA GLN A 341 -4.09 -22.00 13.96
C GLN A 341 -4.72 -20.65 13.57
N PHE A 342 -4.69 -20.30 12.28
CA PHE A 342 -5.31 -19.09 11.77
C PHE A 342 -6.78 -18.99 12.14
N LEU A 343 -7.56 -20.04 11.86
CA LEU A 343 -8.99 -20.07 12.15
C LEU A 343 -9.28 -20.03 13.66
N GLY A 344 -8.39 -20.58 14.48
CA GLY A 344 -8.43 -20.49 15.93
C GLY A 344 -8.23 -19.04 16.42
N GLU A 345 -7.20 -18.34 15.92
CA GLU A 345 -6.89 -16.96 16.32
C GLU A 345 -7.98 -15.96 15.90
N ILE A 346 -8.64 -16.16 14.76
CA ILE A 346 -9.68 -15.24 14.28
C ILE A 346 -11.07 -15.49 14.82
N LYS A 347 -11.29 -16.57 15.57
CA LYS A 347 -12.63 -17.05 16.00
C LYS A 347 -13.45 -16.00 16.73
N SER A 348 -12.81 -15.14 17.53
CA SER A 348 -13.46 -14.10 18.32
C SER A 348 -13.56 -12.74 17.61
N ILE A 349 -12.97 -12.61 16.42
CA ILE A 349 -12.91 -11.35 15.70
C ILE A 349 -14.18 -11.17 14.87
N PRO A 350 -14.94 -10.06 15.04
CA PRO A 350 -16.16 -9.83 14.28
C PRO A 350 -15.88 -9.60 12.80
N LEU A 351 -16.81 -10.02 11.92
CA LEU A 351 -16.70 -9.90 10.47
C LEU A 351 -16.40 -8.45 10.03
N ARG A 352 -17.02 -7.46 10.69
CA ARG A 352 -16.81 -6.04 10.43
C ARG A 352 -15.32 -5.63 10.53
N ALA A 353 -14.54 -6.24 11.42
CA ALA A 353 -13.13 -5.94 11.56
C ALA A 353 -12.33 -6.32 10.30
N PHE A 354 -12.70 -7.41 9.63
CA PHE A 354 -12.11 -7.80 8.33
C PHE A 354 -12.59 -6.88 7.21
N GLU A 355 -13.89 -6.58 7.12
CA GLU A 355 -14.47 -5.67 6.15
C GLU A 355 -13.79 -4.29 6.20
N SER A 356 -13.56 -3.75 7.40
CA SER A 356 -12.94 -2.45 7.61
C SER A 356 -11.49 -2.36 7.10
N ASN A 357 -10.81 -3.48 6.89
CA ASN A 357 -9.48 -3.53 6.28
C ASN A 357 -9.50 -3.53 4.74
N GLY A 358 -10.68 -3.50 4.12
CA GLY A 358 -10.86 -3.38 2.68
C GLY A 358 -10.55 -4.66 1.90
N PRO A 359 -10.48 -4.57 0.56
CA PRO A 359 -10.37 -5.73 -0.33
C PRO A 359 -9.10 -6.55 -0.12
N GLY A 360 -8.02 -5.94 0.36
CA GLY A 360 -6.73 -6.60 0.57
C GLY A 360 -6.80 -7.83 1.48
N VAL A 361 -7.77 -7.88 2.41
CA VAL A 361 -8.00 -9.06 3.25
C VAL A 361 -8.41 -10.28 2.42
N VAL A 362 -9.30 -10.09 1.45
CA VAL A 362 -9.77 -11.18 0.57
C VAL A 362 -8.62 -11.75 -0.26
N PHE A 363 -7.74 -10.89 -0.80
CA PHE A 363 -6.56 -11.34 -1.55
C PHE A 363 -5.61 -12.18 -0.67
N LYS A 364 -5.37 -11.75 0.57
CA LYS A 364 -4.55 -12.51 1.51
C LYS A 364 -5.16 -13.86 1.86
N LEU A 365 -6.47 -13.91 2.12
CA LEU A 365 -7.19 -15.14 2.41
C LEU A 365 -7.18 -16.13 1.23
N LEU A 366 -7.34 -15.63 -0.01
CA LEU A 366 -7.25 -16.44 -1.22
C LEU A 366 -5.87 -17.11 -1.35
N LEU A 367 -4.78 -16.40 -1.05
CA LEU A 367 -3.44 -17.00 -1.05
C LEU A 367 -3.30 -18.08 0.01
N ILE A 368 -3.75 -17.85 1.25
CA ILE A 368 -3.69 -18.83 2.34
C ILE A 368 -4.46 -20.09 1.93
N ALA A 369 -5.69 -19.94 1.42
CA ALA A 369 -6.53 -21.05 0.98
C ALA A 369 -5.92 -21.84 -0.19
N THR A 370 -5.31 -21.15 -1.18
CA THR A 370 -4.66 -21.86 -2.30
C THR A 370 -3.39 -22.61 -1.88
N VAL A 371 -2.66 -22.10 -0.90
CA VAL A 371 -1.51 -22.79 -0.31
C VAL A 371 -1.96 -24.02 0.48
N LEU A 372 -3.09 -23.95 1.19
CA LEU A 372 -3.71 -25.11 1.85
C LEU A 372 -4.09 -26.21 0.85
N ILE A 373 -4.72 -25.85 -0.28
CA ILE A 373 -5.03 -26.81 -1.35
C ILE A 373 -3.76 -27.48 -1.88
N ASP A 374 -2.69 -26.70 -2.04
CA ASP A 374 -1.40 -27.25 -2.47
C ASP A 374 -0.86 -28.31 -1.50
N SER A 375 -1.00 -28.06 -0.19
CA SER A 375 -0.58 -29.00 0.86
C SER A 375 -1.45 -30.26 0.88
N ILE A 376 -2.78 -30.11 0.82
CA ILE A 376 -3.73 -31.23 0.77
C ILE A 376 -3.39 -32.15 -0.41
N ASN A 377 -3.20 -31.59 -1.60
CA ASN A 377 -2.91 -32.36 -2.81
C ASN A 377 -1.55 -33.07 -2.76
N LEU A 378 -0.54 -32.48 -2.09
CA LEU A 378 0.79 -33.08 -1.98
C LEU A 378 0.86 -34.17 -0.89
N SER A 379 0.16 -33.98 0.22
CA SER A 379 0.16 -34.90 1.34
C SER A 379 -0.89 -35.97 1.29
N ASN A 380 -1.91 -35.82 0.41
CA ASN A 380 -3.17 -36.56 0.40
C ASN A 380 -3.88 -36.58 1.77
N ASP A 381 -3.73 -35.48 2.53
CA ASP A 381 -4.29 -35.34 3.89
C ASP A 381 -5.62 -34.56 3.82
N VAL A 382 -6.72 -35.32 3.93
CA VAL A 382 -8.08 -34.77 3.83
C VAL A 382 -8.50 -33.92 5.02
N SER A 383 -7.77 -33.93 6.14
CA SER A 383 -8.08 -33.15 7.34
C SER A 383 -8.14 -31.64 7.08
N GLY A 384 -7.36 -31.15 6.10
CA GLY A 384 -7.33 -29.73 5.71
C GLY A 384 -8.63 -29.22 5.07
N TYR A 385 -9.53 -30.08 4.62
CA TYR A 385 -10.74 -29.63 3.91
C TYR A 385 -11.74 -28.87 4.81
N GLU A 386 -11.86 -29.23 6.08
CA GLU A 386 -12.71 -28.48 7.01
C GLU A 386 -12.21 -27.04 7.14
N SER A 387 -10.92 -26.84 7.30
CA SER A 387 -10.31 -25.51 7.34
C SER A 387 -10.49 -24.76 6.02
N LEU A 388 -10.40 -25.44 4.88
CA LEU A 388 -10.63 -24.87 3.55
C LEU A 388 -12.07 -24.37 3.41
N GLN A 389 -13.07 -25.17 3.83
CA GLN A 389 -14.49 -24.79 3.80
C GLN A 389 -14.75 -23.54 4.66
N ARG A 390 -14.25 -23.53 5.90
CA ARG A 390 -14.41 -22.39 6.81
C ARG A 390 -13.75 -21.11 6.26
N MET A 391 -12.59 -21.22 5.63
CA MET A 391 -11.95 -20.08 4.96
C MET A 391 -12.75 -19.61 3.75
N PHE A 392 -13.29 -20.52 2.97
CA PHE A 392 -14.14 -20.18 1.81
C PHE A 392 -15.43 -19.48 2.24
N ASP A 393 -16.05 -19.90 3.35
CA ASP A 393 -17.21 -19.23 3.94
C ASP A 393 -16.88 -17.79 4.36
N LEU A 394 -15.71 -17.58 4.98
CA LEU A 394 -15.23 -16.23 5.34
C LEU A 394 -14.99 -15.37 4.09
N ILE A 395 -14.29 -15.90 3.08
CA ILE A 395 -14.05 -15.21 1.81
C ILE A 395 -15.38 -14.84 1.15
N SER A 396 -16.34 -15.76 1.13
CA SER A 396 -17.66 -15.55 0.51
C SER A 396 -18.47 -14.45 1.20
N LYS A 397 -18.38 -14.34 2.54
CA LYS A 397 -19.00 -13.26 3.31
C LYS A 397 -18.32 -11.89 3.07
N LEU A 398 -17.01 -11.87 2.86
CA LEU A 398 -16.25 -10.64 2.63
C LEU A 398 -16.32 -10.16 1.18
N LYS A 399 -16.60 -11.06 0.24
CA LYS A 399 -16.69 -10.73 -1.19
C LYS A 399 -17.93 -9.91 -1.48
N LYS A 400 -17.77 -8.68 -1.96
CA LYS A 400 -18.86 -7.84 -2.46
C LYS A 400 -19.11 -8.08 -3.95
N THR A 401 -20.31 -7.75 -4.41
CA THR A 401 -20.75 -7.98 -5.80
C THR A 401 -19.82 -7.34 -6.83
N ASP A 402 -19.38 -6.12 -6.56
CA ASP A 402 -18.55 -5.33 -7.49
C ASP A 402 -17.03 -5.48 -7.22
N MET A 403 -16.64 -6.35 -6.28
CA MET A 403 -15.24 -6.56 -5.94
C MET A 403 -14.53 -7.34 -7.06
N ILE A 404 -13.46 -6.77 -7.59
CA ILE A 404 -12.57 -7.47 -8.52
C ILE A 404 -11.62 -8.33 -7.68
N ILE A 405 -11.79 -9.64 -7.73
CA ILE A 405 -10.93 -10.62 -7.07
C ILE A 405 -10.21 -11.50 -8.08
N PRO A 406 -9.08 -12.13 -7.71
CA PRO A 406 -8.41 -13.16 -8.52
C PRO A 406 -9.34 -14.34 -8.77
N ARG A 407 -10.00 -14.38 -9.94
CA ARG A 407 -10.99 -15.41 -10.28
C ARG A 407 -10.39 -16.80 -10.29
N ARG A 408 -9.18 -16.95 -10.82
CA ARG A 408 -8.49 -18.25 -10.89
C ARG A 408 -8.32 -18.89 -9.52
N GLU A 409 -7.88 -18.14 -8.53
CA GLU A 409 -7.68 -18.59 -7.16
C GLU A 409 -9.02 -18.93 -6.51
N TYR A 410 -10.02 -18.11 -6.70
CA TYR A 410 -11.37 -18.32 -6.17
C TYR A 410 -12.03 -19.55 -6.77
N ASP A 411 -11.97 -19.75 -8.09
CA ASP A 411 -12.55 -20.90 -8.78
C ASP A 411 -11.81 -22.19 -8.39
N ARG A 412 -10.49 -22.14 -8.21
CA ARG A 412 -9.69 -23.27 -7.73
C ARG A 412 -10.13 -23.77 -6.34
N ILE A 413 -10.52 -22.86 -5.45
CA ILE A 413 -11.03 -23.24 -4.12
C ILE A 413 -12.38 -23.95 -4.27
N LYS A 414 -13.28 -23.42 -5.09
CA LYS A 414 -14.57 -24.05 -5.37
C LYS A 414 -14.42 -25.46 -5.95
N GLU A 415 -13.57 -25.63 -6.95
CA GLU A 415 -13.30 -26.92 -7.58
C GLU A 415 -12.75 -27.94 -6.56
N ALA A 416 -11.85 -27.51 -5.66
CA ALA A 416 -11.31 -28.39 -4.63
C ALA A 416 -12.40 -28.87 -3.66
N LEU A 417 -13.30 -27.97 -3.23
CA LEU A 417 -14.41 -28.31 -2.34
C LEU A 417 -15.46 -29.21 -3.03
N THR A 418 -15.80 -28.97 -4.30
CA THR A 418 -16.72 -29.79 -5.06
C THR A 418 -16.20 -31.22 -5.27
N LYS A 419 -14.90 -31.38 -5.51
CA LYS A 419 -14.29 -32.73 -5.61
C LYS A 419 -14.42 -33.52 -4.30
N MET A 420 -14.19 -32.85 -3.17
CA MET A 420 -14.33 -33.49 -1.86
C MET A 420 -15.77 -33.99 -1.60
N GLU A 421 -16.80 -33.19 -1.96
CA GLU A 421 -18.18 -33.60 -1.82
C GLU A 421 -18.48 -34.88 -2.65
N ILE A 422 -17.92 -34.99 -3.84
CA ILE A 422 -18.06 -36.18 -4.69
C ILE A 422 -17.36 -37.38 -4.06
N ASP A 423 -16.13 -37.23 -3.58
CA ASP A 423 -15.34 -38.34 -3.01
C ASP A 423 -15.91 -38.87 -1.67
N ILE A 424 -16.77 -38.11 -0.96
CA ILE A 424 -17.47 -38.56 0.24
C ILE A 424 -18.73 -39.39 -0.11
N PHE A 425 -19.33 -39.18 -1.28
CA PHE A 425 -20.57 -39.86 -1.70
C PHE A 425 -20.32 -41.12 -2.55
N PHE A 426 -19.08 -41.40 -2.90
CA PHE A 426 -18.66 -42.62 -3.59
C PHE A 426 -17.65 -43.44 -2.79
#